data_e9ea3d2ad2ce72fd5c4b8aeb03aa2f8c
#
_entry.id   e9ea3d2ad2ce72fd5c4b8aeb03aa2f8c
#
_cell.length_a   1.000
_cell.length_b   1.000
_cell.length_c   1.000
_cell.angle_alpha   90.00
_cell.angle_beta   90.00
_cell.angle_gamma   90.00
#
_symmetry.space_group_name_H-M   'P 1'
#
loop_
_entity.id
_entity.type
_entity.pdbx_description
1 polymer ?
#
loop_
_entity_poly.entity_id
_entity_poly.type
_entity_poly.pdbx_seq_one_letter_code
_entity_poly.pdbx_strand_id
1 'polypeptide(L)'
;RQMCIRDRHQRDRYIENYFTEVPELVMFPDTRVVYAGVPGSFTCMASEKFFGRDIDHYGVAQFKEVALALNNGDADYGVLPIENSSAGDVAGVYNILLENDVCIVGEVFVKVDHCLLGCPGSKIEEIKTVYSHPQGLMQCAPYLEKLGAEQKSVENTAIAAEMVAKRNNPQEAAIASRRAAELYGLDI
;
A
#
# COMPACT_ATOMS: atom_id res chain seq x y z
N ARG A 1 -1.98 -8.95 -9.82
CA ARG A 1 -2.63 -10.04 -10.57
C ARG A 1 -4.12 -9.88 -10.44
N GLN A 2 -4.78 -9.75 -11.58
CA GLN A 2 -6.20 -9.91 -11.73
C GLN A 2 -6.63 -11.22 -11.09
N MET A 3 -7.54 -11.17 -10.14
CA MET A 3 -8.45 -12.29 -10.09
C MET A 3 -9.45 -12.12 -11.25
N CYS A 4 -8.91 -12.12 -12.46
CA CYS A 4 -9.62 -12.60 -13.61
C CYS A 4 -9.43 -14.11 -13.59
N ILE A 5 -10.45 -14.85 -13.22
CA ILE A 5 -10.50 -16.28 -13.49
C ILE A 5 -10.59 -16.41 -15.01
N ARG A 6 -9.44 -16.42 -15.68
CA ARG A 6 -9.28 -16.84 -17.06
C ARG A 6 -8.57 -18.16 -17.07
N ASP A 7 -9.32 -19.21 -16.86
CA ASP A 7 -8.94 -20.52 -17.37
C ASP A 7 -9.78 -20.80 -18.62
N ARG A 8 -9.10 -20.99 -19.75
CA ARG A 8 -9.56 -20.60 -21.09
C ARG A 8 -10.62 -21.46 -21.74
N HIS A 9 -11.15 -22.57 -21.24
CA HIS A 9 -12.09 -23.36 -22.07
C HIS A 9 -13.27 -24.05 -21.40
N GLN A 10 -13.38 -24.14 -20.09
CA GLN A 10 -14.55 -24.77 -19.44
C GLN A 10 -15.15 -24.03 -18.26
N ARG A 11 -14.39 -23.12 -17.62
CA ARG A 11 -14.87 -22.29 -16.49
C ARG A 11 -15.68 -21.09 -16.93
N ASP A 12 -15.43 -20.55 -18.12
CA ASP A 12 -16.05 -19.33 -18.61
C ASP A 12 -17.59 -19.42 -18.63
N ARG A 13 -18.15 -20.56 -19.09
CA ARG A 13 -19.60 -20.76 -19.13
C ARG A 13 -20.27 -20.86 -17.75
N TYR A 14 -19.53 -21.33 -16.74
CA TYR A 14 -20.08 -21.44 -15.38
C TYR A 14 -20.07 -20.08 -14.67
N ILE A 15 -19.08 -19.26 -14.98
CA ILE A 15 -18.91 -17.94 -14.40
C ILE A 15 -19.82 -16.92 -15.06
N GLU A 16 -20.00 -16.94 -16.37
CA GLU A 16 -20.90 -16.04 -17.11
C GLU A 16 -22.35 -16.06 -16.60
N ASN A 17 -22.79 -17.15 -15.96
CA ASN A 17 -24.12 -17.24 -15.37
C ASN A 17 -24.25 -16.59 -14.00
N TYR A 18 -23.15 -16.25 -13.33
CA TYR A 18 -23.15 -15.73 -11.96
C TYR A 18 -22.55 -14.33 -11.81
N PHE A 19 -21.86 -13.85 -12.85
CA PHE A 19 -21.23 -12.53 -12.83
C PHE A 19 -21.76 -11.68 -13.99
N THR A 20 -22.29 -10.53 -13.65
CA THR A 20 -22.62 -9.50 -14.64
C THR A 20 -21.36 -8.68 -14.90
N GLU A 21 -20.95 -8.56 -16.15
CA GLU A 21 -19.87 -7.66 -16.53
C GLU A 21 -20.30 -6.23 -16.21
N VAL A 22 -19.53 -5.54 -15.35
CA VAL A 22 -19.72 -4.12 -15.09
C VAL A 22 -18.79 -3.38 -16.05
N PRO A 23 -19.34 -2.75 -17.10
CA PRO A 23 -18.52 -2.19 -18.18
C PRO A 23 -17.66 -1.01 -17.74
N GLU A 24 -18.07 -0.26 -16.72
CA GLU A 24 -17.32 0.85 -16.14
C GLU A 24 -17.64 0.98 -14.65
N LEU A 25 -16.61 1.39 -13.88
CA LEU A 25 -16.84 1.77 -12.49
C LEU A 25 -17.61 3.07 -12.44
N VAL A 26 -18.69 3.08 -11.67
CA VAL A 26 -19.48 4.30 -11.47
C VAL A 26 -18.77 5.16 -10.43
N MET A 27 -18.30 6.33 -10.86
CA MET A 27 -17.67 7.31 -9.99
C MET A 27 -18.45 8.62 -10.01
N PHE A 28 -18.68 9.18 -8.82
CA PHE A 28 -19.35 10.44 -8.61
C PHE A 28 -18.35 11.46 -8.01
N PRO A 29 -18.65 12.76 -8.05
CA PRO A 29 -17.78 13.78 -7.43
C PRO A 29 -17.56 13.59 -5.93
N ASP A 30 -18.47 12.90 -5.24
CA ASP A 30 -18.44 12.58 -3.81
C ASP A 30 -18.02 11.13 -3.53
N THR A 31 -17.53 10.40 -4.55
CA THR A 31 -17.00 9.04 -4.36
C THR A 31 -15.86 9.05 -3.36
N ARG A 32 -15.95 8.15 -2.38
CA ARG A 32 -14.97 7.97 -1.31
C ARG A 32 -14.29 6.62 -1.41
N VAL A 33 -12.97 6.61 -1.32
CA VAL A 33 -12.15 5.39 -1.40
C VAL A 33 -11.40 5.18 -0.09
N VAL A 34 -11.63 4.05 0.56
CA VAL A 34 -10.89 3.64 1.76
C VAL A 34 -9.75 2.70 1.39
N TYR A 35 -8.58 2.87 1.99
CA TYR A 35 -7.45 1.94 1.82
C TYR A 35 -6.83 1.53 3.16
N ALA A 36 -6.24 0.35 3.23
CA ALA A 36 -5.53 -0.10 4.42
C ALA A 36 -4.13 0.52 4.47
N GLY A 37 -3.83 1.27 5.51
CA GLY A 37 -2.55 1.93 5.72
C GLY A 37 -2.68 3.44 5.94
N VAL A 38 -1.55 4.12 5.82
CA VAL A 38 -1.44 5.57 6.02
C VAL A 38 -1.07 6.28 4.70
N PRO A 39 -1.22 7.60 4.61
CA PRO A 39 -0.75 8.36 3.44
C PRO A 39 0.70 8.04 3.09
N GLY A 40 1.00 7.89 1.79
CA GLY A 40 2.33 7.49 1.30
C GLY A 40 2.64 6.00 1.36
N SER A 41 1.75 5.14 1.90
CA SER A 41 1.89 3.69 1.82
C SER A 41 1.68 3.18 0.39
N PHE A 42 2.14 1.95 0.12
CA PHE A 42 1.94 1.33 -1.21
C PHE A 42 0.46 1.11 -1.54
N THR A 43 -0.38 0.87 -0.53
CA THR A 43 -1.83 0.75 -0.71
C THR A 43 -2.48 2.10 -1.03
N CYS A 44 -2.01 3.18 -0.41
CA CYS A 44 -2.38 4.55 -0.78
C CYS A 44 -2.01 4.83 -2.25
N MET A 45 -0.78 4.49 -2.65
CA MET A 45 -0.34 4.64 -4.05
C MET A 45 -1.19 3.79 -5.03
N ALA A 46 -1.62 2.60 -4.62
CA ALA A 46 -2.53 1.76 -5.39
C ALA A 46 -3.89 2.44 -5.58
N SER A 47 -4.44 3.00 -4.51
CA SER A 47 -5.69 3.76 -4.52
C SER A 47 -5.60 4.98 -5.44
N GLU A 48 -4.57 5.82 -5.28
CA GLU A 48 -4.32 6.99 -6.13
C GLU A 48 -4.11 6.61 -7.61
N LYS A 49 -3.45 5.49 -7.88
CA LYS A 49 -3.19 5.01 -9.25
C LYS A 49 -4.44 4.53 -9.96
N PHE A 50 -5.33 3.85 -9.23
CA PHE A 50 -6.53 3.24 -9.81
C PHE A 50 -7.67 4.24 -9.97
N PHE A 51 -7.93 5.06 -8.95
CA PHE A 51 -9.07 5.98 -8.90
C PHE A 51 -8.72 7.43 -9.28
N GLY A 52 -7.43 7.77 -9.38
CA GLY A 52 -6.98 9.15 -9.54
C GLY A 52 -6.73 9.84 -8.18
N ARG A 53 -6.00 10.95 -8.20
CA ARG A 53 -5.64 11.69 -6.97
C ARG A 53 -6.69 12.70 -6.53
N ASP A 54 -7.65 13.01 -7.39
CA ASP A 54 -8.68 14.03 -7.15
C ASP A 54 -9.90 13.47 -6.40
N ILE A 55 -9.93 12.17 -6.14
CA ILE A 55 -10.95 11.49 -5.36
C ILE A 55 -10.63 11.58 -3.87
N ASP A 56 -11.66 11.55 -3.02
CA ASP A 56 -11.49 11.49 -1.56
C ASP A 56 -10.95 10.13 -1.13
N HIS A 57 -9.66 10.09 -0.77
CA HIS A 57 -8.97 8.89 -0.30
C HIS A 57 -8.67 9.00 1.19
N TYR A 58 -9.05 7.99 1.98
CA TYR A 58 -8.65 7.94 3.37
C TYR A 58 -8.12 6.56 3.79
N GLY A 59 -7.19 6.57 4.73
CA GLY A 59 -6.55 5.36 5.24
C GLY A 59 -7.16 4.88 6.54
N VAL A 60 -7.18 3.55 6.73
CA VAL A 60 -7.54 2.88 7.97
C VAL A 60 -6.42 1.95 8.42
N ALA A 61 -6.32 1.68 9.72
CA ALA A 61 -5.19 0.95 10.27
C ALA A 61 -5.18 -0.54 9.89
N GLN A 62 -6.35 -1.18 9.82
CA GLN A 62 -6.48 -2.61 9.64
C GLN A 62 -7.25 -2.97 8.37
N PHE A 63 -6.89 -4.08 7.74
CA PHE A 63 -7.58 -4.58 6.54
C PHE A 63 -9.09 -4.78 6.73
N LYS A 64 -9.50 -5.29 7.90
CA LYS A 64 -10.93 -5.47 8.21
C LYS A 64 -11.73 -4.18 8.25
N GLU A 65 -11.10 -3.06 8.60
CA GLU A 65 -11.76 -1.76 8.66
C GLU A 65 -12.15 -1.25 7.27
N VAL A 66 -11.42 -1.68 6.23
CA VAL A 66 -11.80 -1.40 4.83
C VAL A 66 -13.16 -2.03 4.52
N ALA A 67 -13.34 -3.32 4.82
CA ALA A 67 -14.62 -3.99 4.58
C ALA A 67 -15.75 -3.43 5.46
N LEU A 68 -15.46 -3.05 6.70
CA LEU A 68 -16.43 -2.40 7.58
C LEU A 68 -16.89 -1.05 7.03
N ALA A 69 -15.97 -0.24 6.52
CA ALA A 69 -16.31 1.05 5.91
C ALA A 69 -17.23 0.89 4.69
N LEU A 70 -16.97 -0.13 3.86
CA LEU A 70 -17.84 -0.46 2.72
C LEU A 70 -19.24 -0.93 3.18
N ASN A 71 -19.29 -1.85 4.13
CA ASN A 71 -20.57 -2.39 4.65
C ASN A 71 -21.42 -1.31 5.34
N ASN A 72 -20.79 -0.33 5.97
CA ASN A 72 -21.48 0.78 6.62
C ASN A 72 -21.90 1.89 5.64
N GLY A 73 -21.39 1.89 4.41
CA GLY A 73 -21.59 2.97 3.46
C GLY A 73 -20.72 4.22 3.74
N ASP A 74 -19.64 4.05 4.53
CA ASP A 74 -18.68 5.12 4.81
C ASP A 74 -17.73 5.36 3.63
N ALA A 75 -17.62 4.38 2.72
CA ALA A 75 -16.88 4.45 1.48
C ALA A 75 -17.60 3.66 0.37
N ASP A 76 -17.39 4.05 -0.89
CA ASP A 76 -17.94 3.40 -2.07
C ASP A 76 -17.02 2.28 -2.58
N TYR A 77 -15.71 2.49 -2.45
CA TYR A 77 -14.67 1.54 -2.86
C TYR A 77 -13.63 1.34 -1.77
N GLY A 78 -13.04 0.14 -1.76
CA GLY A 78 -11.97 -0.21 -0.84
C GLY A 78 -10.76 -0.78 -1.58
N VAL A 79 -9.56 -0.48 -1.08
CA VAL A 79 -8.30 -0.99 -1.64
C VAL A 79 -7.58 -1.83 -0.60
N LEU A 80 -7.37 -3.10 -0.92
CA LEU A 80 -6.69 -4.08 -0.09
C LEU A 80 -5.51 -4.70 -0.85
N PRO A 81 -4.37 -4.94 -0.20
CA PRO A 81 -3.27 -5.67 -0.80
C PRO A 81 -3.60 -7.17 -0.82
N ILE A 82 -3.52 -7.83 -1.97
CA ILE A 82 -3.81 -9.26 -2.10
C ILE A 82 -2.53 -10.09 -2.08
N GLU A 83 -1.51 -9.64 -2.80
CA GLU A 83 -0.27 -10.40 -3.01
C GLU A 83 0.93 -9.46 -3.03
N ASN A 84 2.04 -9.93 -2.48
CA ASN A 84 3.35 -9.30 -2.64
C ASN A 84 4.28 -10.34 -3.30
N SER A 85 4.95 -9.95 -4.39
CA SER A 85 5.82 -10.84 -5.17
C SER A 85 6.97 -11.47 -4.37
N SER A 86 7.39 -10.85 -3.27
CA SER A 86 8.47 -11.36 -2.40
C SER A 86 7.97 -12.06 -1.14
N ALA A 87 6.73 -11.82 -0.71
CA ALA A 87 6.17 -12.39 0.51
C ALA A 87 4.98 -13.33 0.26
N GLY A 88 4.48 -13.37 -0.99
CA GLY A 88 3.30 -14.16 -1.36
C GLY A 88 2.00 -13.49 -0.94
N ASP A 89 0.99 -14.28 -0.65
CA ASP A 89 -0.35 -13.82 -0.28
C ASP A 89 -0.34 -13.02 1.02
N VAL A 90 -1.13 -11.95 1.05
CA VAL A 90 -1.31 -11.16 2.26
C VAL A 90 -2.28 -11.87 3.19
N ALA A 91 -1.77 -12.31 4.34
CA ALA A 91 -2.54 -13.11 5.29
C ALA A 91 -3.84 -12.42 5.72
N GLY A 92 -4.93 -13.18 5.71
CA GLY A 92 -6.24 -12.75 6.22
C GLY A 92 -7.09 -11.94 5.24
N VAL A 93 -6.56 -11.41 4.13
CA VAL A 93 -7.34 -10.58 3.20
C VAL A 93 -8.42 -11.41 2.48
N TYR A 94 -8.10 -12.63 2.06
CA TYR A 94 -9.10 -13.51 1.45
C TYR A 94 -10.27 -13.83 2.40
N ASN A 95 -9.98 -14.03 3.70
CA ASN A 95 -11.04 -14.26 4.68
C ASN A 95 -11.94 -13.03 4.83
N ILE A 96 -11.36 -11.83 4.84
CA ILE A 96 -12.12 -10.58 4.88
C ILE A 96 -13.08 -10.48 3.68
N LEU A 97 -12.62 -10.82 2.47
CA LEU A 97 -13.45 -10.80 1.27
C LEU A 97 -14.57 -11.86 1.31
N LEU A 98 -14.31 -13.02 1.93
CA LEU A 98 -15.30 -14.10 2.04
C LEU A 98 -16.36 -13.86 3.15
N GLU A 99 -15.98 -13.15 4.21
CA GLU A 99 -16.82 -12.89 5.38
C GLU A 99 -17.70 -11.63 5.25
N ASN A 100 -17.47 -10.81 4.22
CA ASN A 100 -18.16 -9.54 4.02
C ASN A 100 -18.89 -9.51 2.67
N ASP A 101 -19.98 -8.76 2.61
CA ASP A 101 -20.77 -8.58 1.37
C ASP A 101 -20.11 -7.54 0.47
N VAL A 102 -18.94 -7.90 -0.06
CA VAL A 102 -18.15 -7.06 -0.97
C VAL A 102 -17.75 -7.85 -2.21
N CYS A 103 -17.61 -7.17 -3.34
CA CYS A 103 -17.15 -7.77 -4.58
C CYS A 103 -15.88 -7.10 -5.11
N ILE A 104 -15.06 -7.88 -5.82
CA ILE A 104 -13.85 -7.36 -6.47
C ILE A 104 -14.26 -6.74 -7.80
N VAL A 105 -14.00 -5.45 -7.95
CA VAL A 105 -14.37 -4.66 -9.14
C VAL A 105 -13.16 -4.29 -10.02
N GLY A 106 -11.96 -4.56 -9.56
CA GLY A 106 -10.76 -4.31 -10.34
C GLY A 106 -9.47 -4.66 -9.59
N GLU A 107 -8.35 -4.53 -10.28
CA GLU A 107 -7.04 -4.70 -9.69
C GLU A 107 -6.05 -3.65 -10.20
N VAL A 108 -5.02 -3.43 -9.41
CA VAL A 108 -3.91 -2.56 -9.77
C VAL A 108 -2.59 -3.13 -9.27
N PHE A 109 -1.55 -3.01 -10.10
CA PHE A 109 -0.19 -3.35 -9.71
C PHE A 109 0.56 -2.08 -9.32
N VAL A 110 1.18 -2.11 -8.15
CA VAL A 110 2.13 -1.09 -7.71
C VAL A 110 3.50 -1.73 -7.60
N LYS A 111 4.48 -1.13 -8.26
CA LYS A 111 5.87 -1.52 -8.09
C LYS A 111 6.35 -1.06 -6.72
N VAL A 112 6.84 -1.99 -5.92
CA VAL A 112 7.44 -1.68 -4.62
C VAL A 112 8.90 -1.30 -4.84
N ASP A 113 9.16 0.00 -5.02
CA ASP A 113 10.49 0.57 -5.10
C ASP A 113 10.82 1.26 -3.77
N HIS A 114 11.69 0.64 -3.00
CA HIS A 114 12.15 1.20 -1.74
C HIS A 114 13.23 2.26 -1.98
N CYS A 115 13.10 3.38 -1.29
CA CYS A 115 14.07 4.46 -1.27
C CYS A 115 14.62 4.64 0.15
N LEU A 116 15.89 5.01 0.28
CA LEU A 116 16.44 5.53 1.53
C LEU A 116 16.10 7.01 1.60
N LEU A 117 15.36 7.40 2.65
CA LEU A 117 14.81 8.74 2.84
C LEU A 117 15.45 9.38 4.07
N GLY A 118 16.04 10.54 3.91
CA GLY A 118 16.62 11.35 4.99
C GLY A 118 16.01 12.74 5.06
N CYS A 119 16.24 13.44 6.14
CA CYS A 119 15.90 14.86 6.24
C CYS A 119 16.65 15.66 5.16
N PRO A 120 16.09 16.78 4.68
CA PRO A 120 16.78 17.63 3.72
C PRO A 120 18.21 17.98 4.15
N GLY A 121 19.17 17.71 3.27
CA GLY A 121 20.59 17.94 3.53
C GLY A 121 21.30 16.85 4.32
N SER A 122 20.64 15.76 4.69
CA SER A 122 21.31 14.57 5.28
C SER A 122 22.31 13.97 4.30
N LYS A 123 23.42 13.44 4.83
CA LYS A 123 24.43 12.74 4.03
C LYS A 123 24.42 11.26 4.35
N ILE A 124 24.54 10.43 3.32
CA ILE A 124 24.48 8.97 3.45
C ILE A 124 25.51 8.45 4.46
N GLU A 125 26.70 9.02 4.46
CA GLU A 125 27.82 8.62 5.33
C GLU A 125 27.57 8.95 6.81
N GLU A 126 26.63 9.85 7.10
CA GLU A 126 26.29 10.30 8.46
C GLU A 126 25.11 9.52 9.05
N ILE A 127 24.39 8.71 8.24
CA ILE A 127 23.25 7.93 8.68
C ILE A 127 23.69 6.82 9.64
N LYS A 128 23.13 6.82 10.85
CA LYS A 128 23.39 5.84 11.91
C LYS A 128 22.24 4.89 12.17
N THR A 129 21.02 5.33 11.90
CA THR A 129 19.83 4.54 12.17
C THR A 129 18.85 4.59 10.99
N VAL A 130 18.35 3.43 10.57
CA VAL A 130 17.37 3.29 9.50
C VAL A 130 16.11 2.60 10.03
N TYR A 131 14.98 3.23 9.81
CA TYR A 131 13.66 2.74 10.20
C TYR A 131 12.88 2.22 9.01
N SER A 132 12.19 1.11 9.16
CA SER A 132 11.19 0.62 8.21
C SER A 132 10.34 -0.51 8.78
N HIS A 133 9.34 -0.95 8.01
CA HIS A 133 8.68 -2.24 8.26
C HIS A 133 9.70 -3.39 8.10
N PRO A 134 9.60 -4.48 8.90
CA PRO A 134 10.52 -5.63 8.80
C PRO A 134 10.73 -6.15 7.38
N GLN A 135 9.66 -6.23 6.59
CA GLN A 135 9.73 -6.65 5.19
C GLN A 135 10.60 -5.70 4.34
N GLY A 136 10.46 -4.39 4.53
CA GLY A 136 11.27 -3.39 3.83
C GLY A 136 12.75 -3.46 4.20
N LEU A 137 13.06 -3.64 5.50
CA LEU A 137 14.42 -3.85 5.95
C LEU A 137 15.04 -5.11 5.34
N MET A 138 14.30 -6.22 5.34
CA MET A 138 14.75 -7.49 4.77
C MET A 138 15.01 -7.37 3.26
N GLN A 139 14.13 -6.71 2.52
CA GLN A 139 14.29 -6.51 1.07
C GLN A 139 15.49 -5.61 0.72
N CYS A 140 15.89 -4.71 1.63
CA CYS A 140 17.02 -3.81 1.47
C CYS A 140 18.29 -4.27 2.22
N ALA A 141 18.29 -5.45 2.84
CA ALA A 141 19.37 -5.93 3.71
C ALA A 141 20.75 -5.81 3.09
N PRO A 142 21.02 -6.23 1.83
CA PRO A 142 22.36 -6.13 1.26
C PRO A 142 22.90 -4.69 1.13
N TYR A 143 22.00 -3.72 0.99
CA TYR A 143 22.35 -2.31 0.97
C TYR A 143 22.57 -1.78 2.38
N LEU A 144 21.71 -2.12 3.33
CA LEU A 144 21.77 -1.67 4.71
C LEU A 144 23.00 -2.22 5.46
N GLU A 145 23.43 -3.45 5.13
CA GLU A 145 24.68 -4.04 5.64
C GLU A 145 25.91 -3.24 5.22
N LYS A 146 25.94 -2.79 3.95
CA LYS A 146 27.04 -1.94 3.45
C LYS A 146 27.03 -0.55 4.08
N LEU A 147 25.83 -0.03 4.37
CA LEU A 147 25.68 1.26 5.03
C LEU A 147 26.16 1.20 6.50
N GLY A 148 26.06 0.02 7.15
CA GLY A 148 26.47 -0.18 8.54
C GLY A 148 25.60 0.52 9.57
N ALA A 149 24.42 0.97 9.20
CA ALA A 149 23.48 1.64 10.10
C ALA A 149 22.67 0.63 10.95
N GLU A 150 22.32 1.04 12.16
CA GLU A 150 21.40 0.31 13.02
C GLU A 150 20.01 0.25 12.36
N GLN A 151 19.39 -0.94 12.30
CA GLN A 151 18.08 -1.14 11.71
C GLN A 151 17.01 -1.24 12.80
N LYS A 152 15.95 -0.45 12.69
CA LYS A 152 14.82 -0.43 13.64
C LYS A 152 13.49 -0.67 12.94
N SER A 153 12.78 -1.67 13.40
CA SER A 153 11.47 -2.02 12.87
C SER A 153 10.39 -1.08 13.38
N VAL A 154 9.50 -0.69 12.48
CA VAL A 154 8.26 0.02 12.74
C VAL A 154 7.11 -0.66 11.98
N GLU A 155 5.89 -0.30 12.32
CA GLU A 155 4.69 -0.98 11.83
C GLU A 155 4.47 -0.82 10.31
N ASN A 156 4.91 0.30 9.72
CA ASN A 156 4.68 0.61 8.30
C ASN A 156 5.84 1.44 7.74
N THR A 157 6.18 1.25 6.46
CA THR A 157 7.25 2.00 5.79
C THR A 157 6.96 3.51 5.71
N ALA A 158 5.71 3.91 5.46
CA ALA A 158 5.33 5.32 5.41
C ALA A 158 5.32 5.96 6.81
N ILE A 159 4.95 5.22 7.87
CA ILE A 159 5.11 5.65 9.26
C ILE A 159 6.58 5.90 9.60
N ALA A 160 7.49 5.06 9.09
CA ALA A 160 8.92 5.29 9.26
C ALA A 160 9.36 6.65 8.64
N ALA A 161 8.89 6.95 7.43
CA ALA A 161 9.18 8.21 6.76
C ALA A 161 8.60 9.41 7.52
N GLU A 162 7.35 9.34 7.95
CA GLU A 162 6.70 10.37 8.76
C GLU A 162 7.47 10.65 10.07
N MET A 163 7.91 9.57 10.74
CA MET A 163 8.66 9.66 11.98
C MET A 163 10.01 10.33 11.78
N VAL A 164 10.76 9.96 10.72
CA VAL A 164 12.04 10.60 10.39
C VAL A 164 11.84 12.07 10.08
N ALA A 165 10.83 12.43 9.30
CA ALA A 165 10.50 13.82 9.00
C ALA A 165 10.19 14.63 10.29
N LYS A 166 9.37 14.08 11.19
CA LYS A 166 9.01 14.74 12.45
C LYS A 166 10.21 14.93 13.40
N ARG A 167 11.12 13.95 13.44
CA ARG A 167 12.33 14.00 14.29
C ARG A 167 13.37 14.97 13.75
N ASN A 168 13.41 15.14 12.44
CA ASN A 168 14.34 16.02 11.73
C ASN A 168 15.81 15.83 12.16
N ASN A 169 16.21 14.56 12.35
CA ASN A 169 17.55 14.21 12.73
C ASN A 169 18.34 13.74 11.49
N PRO A 170 19.42 14.45 11.09
CA PRO A 170 20.18 14.11 9.88
C PRO A 170 20.91 12.76 9.93
N GLN A 171 21.00 12.13 11.10
CA GLN A 171 21.60 10.80 11.30
C GLN A 171 20.54 9.67 11.23
N GLU A 172 19.28 10.00 11.02
CA GLU A 172 18.20 9.03 10.92
C GLU A 172 17.65 9.02 9.50
N ALA A 173 17.29 7.83 9.00
CA ALA A 173 16.70 7.64 7.70
C ALA A 173 15.57 6.61 7.76
N ALA A 174 14.74 6.59 6.73
CA ALA A 174 13.70 5.58 6.56
C ALA A 174 13.86 4.85 5.21
N ILE A 175 13.49 3.57 5.18
CA ILE A 175 13.22 2.86 3.92
C ILE A 175 11.71 2.95 3.69
N ALA A 176 11.32 3.67 2.64
CA ALA A 176 9.91 3.85 2.27
C ALA A 176 9.76 4.14 0.76
N SER A 177 8.54 4.46 0.34
CA SER A 177 8.23 4.79 -1.05
C SER A 177 8.72 6.20 -1.41
N ARG A 178 8.94 6.45 -2.71
CA ARG A 178 9.17 7.81 -3.24
C ARG A 178 8.00 8.74 -2.91
N ARG A 179 6.77 8.21 -2.92
CA ARG A 179 5.57 8.98 -2.57
C ARG A 179 5.60 9.48 -1.12
N ALA A 180 6.11 8.66 -0.20
CA ALA A 180 6.33 9.08 1.18
C ALA A 180 7.36 10.21 1.30
N ALA A 181 8.43 10.18 0.50
CA ALA A 181 9.40 11.28 0.45
C ALA A 181 8.75 12.60 0.02
N GLU A 182 7.97 12.57 -1.07
CA GLU A 182 7.22 13.74 -1.56
C GLU A 182 6.26 14.30 -0.49
N LEU A 183 5.52 13.39 0.16
CA LEU A 183 4.49 13.78 1.14
C LEU A 183 5.08 14.39 2.40
N TYR A 184 6.18 13.84 2.89
CA TYR A 184 6.78 14.25 4.17
C TYR A 184 7.99 15.20 4.00
N GLY A 185 8.31 15.60 2.77
CA GLY A 185 9.39 16.56 2.49
C GLY A 185 10.78 16.00 2.81
N LEU A 186 11.01 14.70 2.52
CA LEU A 186 12.29 14.04 2.71
C LEU A 186 13.07 13.96 1.40
N ASP A 187 14.39 14.02 1.50
CA ASP A 187 15.29 13.78 0.40
C ASP A 187 15.50 12.27 0.18
N ILE A 188 15.64 11.87 -1.08
CA ILE A 188 15.98 10.51 -1.47
C ILE A 188 17.50 10.38 -1.60
#